data_e99322ecb08fe62ac4433949369422bb
#
_entry.id   e99322ecb08fe62ac4433949369422bb
#
_cell.length_a   1.000
_cell.length_b   1.000
_cell.length_c   1.000
_cell.angle_alpha   90.00
_cell.angle_beta   90.00
_cell.angle_gamma   90.00
#
_symmetry.space_group_name_H-M   'P 1'
#
loop_
_entity.id
_entity.type
_entity.pdbx_description
1 polymer ?
#
loop_
_entity_poly.entity_id
_entity_poly.type
_entity_poly.pdbx_seq_one_letter_code
_entity_poly.pdbx_strand_id
1 'polypeptide(L)'
;MSRLPRFIAAALMPGALILSVAALTRFTAAGQFLQTAIPAPVDSVLLHSFKWRNLGPERGGRSIAVSGVRGQPKVAYFGATGGGLWKTTDGGDHWAPVTDGQIKSSSVGAVAVSETDPNEVFIGTGECEIRGDVMPGDGMYRSTNAGKTWTHVGFENTDAICKVRVDPTNPQIVFAAMFGKYAVPSSDRGVYRSTDGGVNWTKVLFRNDSTGAIDVEIDHRNPQVIYASMWQAFR
;
A
#
# COMPACT_ATOMS: atom_id res chain seq x y z
N MET A 1 55.83 -23.87 -32.22
CA MET A 1 56.65 -22.94 -33.00
C MET A 1 56.23 -21.57 -32.54
N SER A 2 56.98 -20.99 -31.59
CA SER A 2 58.02 -19.97 -31.69
C SER A 2 57.41 -18.64 -32.14
N ARG A 3 57.50 -17.48 -31.47
CA ARG A 3 58.57 -16.92 -30.60
C ARG A 3 58.03 -15.64 -29.94
N LEU A 4 58.33 -15.42 -28.69
CA LEU A 4 58.58 -14.10 -28.13
C LEU A 4 59.93 -13.55 -28.68
N PRO A 5 60.16 -12.25 -28.77
CA PRO A 5 61.13 -11.65 -27.84
C PRO A 5 60.77 -10.19 -27.44
N ARG A 6 61.11 -9.81 -26.27
CA ARG A 6 62.37 -9.25 -25.65
C ARG A 6 62.38 -7.73 -25.53
N PHE A 7 62.35 -7.30 -24.29
CA PHE A 7 62.99 -6.19 -23.61
C PHE A 7 63.98 -5.28 -24.37
N ILE A 8 63.83 -3.97 -24.16
CA ILE A 8 64.98 -3.09 -23.98
C ILE A 8 64.68 -2.08 -22.86
N ALA A 9 65.54 -2.09 -21.86
CA ALA A 9 65.68 -1.07 -20.83
C ALA A 9 66.79 -0.09 -21.25
N ALA A 10 66.69 1.17 -20.94
CA ALA A 10 67.78 2.15 -20.85
C ALA A 10 67.25 3.30 -19.98
N ALA A 11 67.67 3.46 -18.79
CA ALA A 11 68.80 4.05 -18.15
C ALA A 11 68.79 5.59 -18.19
N LEU A 12 68.54 6.14 -17.00
CA LEU A 12 69.14 7.29 -16.29
C LEU A 12 69.81 8.44 -17.06
N MET A 13 69.29 9.68 -16.81
CA MET A 13 70.19 10.76 -16.35
C MET A 13 69.39 11.76 -15.43
N PRO A 14 70.08 12.30 -14.40
CA PRO A 14 69.41 13.21 -13.46
C PRO A 14 69.77 14.66 -13.81
N GLY A 15 68.87 15.56 -13.52
CA GLY A 15 69.15 16.98 -13.60
C GLY A 15 68.01 17.85 -13.91
N ALA A 16 67.31 18.30 -12.89
CA ALA A 16 66.66 19.61 -12.75
C ALA A 16 65.58 19.52 -11.62
N LEU A 17 66.12 19.31 -10.45
CA LEU A 17 65.43 19.63 -9.20
C LEU A 17 65.65 21.11 -8.97
N ILE A 18 64.61 21.87 -8.64
CA ILE A 18 64.53 23.27 -8.25
C ILE A 18 63.81 24.10 -9.34
N LEU A 19 62.50 24.18 -9.23
CA LEU A 19 61.65 25.28 -9.57
C LEU A 19 60.16 24.82 -9.76
N SER A 20 59.62 24.15 -8.77
CA SER A 20 58.14 23.88 -8.77
C SER A 20 57.56 23.73 -7.36
N VAL A 21 58.21 24.25 -6.32
CA VAL A 21 57.62 24.24 -4.97
C VAL A 21 56.85 25.51 -4.64
N ALA A 22 56.93 26.53 -5.49
CA ALA A 22 56.21 27.80 -5.24
C ALA A 22 54.82 27.93 -5.88
N ALA A 23 54.36 26.90 -6.63
CA ALA A 23 53.06 26.96 -7.29
C ALA A 23 51.96 26.08 -6.65
N LEU A 24 52.32 25.28 -5.61
CA LEU A 24 51.34 24.38 -4.95
C LEU A 24 50.71 24.94 -3.66
N THR A 25 51.09 26.17 -3.27
CA THR A 25 50.53 26.78 -2.03
C THR A 25 49.44 27.82 -2.25
N ARG A 26 48.90 27.94 -3.45
CA ARG A 26 47.84 28.90 -3.73
C ARG A 26 46.49 28.30 -4.16
N PHE A 27 46.31 27.00 -4.04
CA PHE A 27 45.01 26.34 -4.37
C PHE A 27 44.29 25.74 -3.18
N THR A 28 44.65 26.08 -1.96
CA THR A 28 43.97 25.61 -0.75
C THR A 28 43.08 26.66 -0.06
N ALA A 29 42.75 27.76 -0.75
CA ALA A 29 41.93 28.82 -0.15
C ALA A 29 40.61 29.07 -0.88
N ALA A 30 40.06 28.09 -1.63
CA ALA A 30 38.76 28.29 -2.28
C ALA A 30 37.85 27.05 -2.19
N GLY A 31 37.89 26.34 -1.09
CA GLY A 31 37.04 25.20 -0.77
C GLY A 31 36.39 25.34 0.61
N GLN A 32 36.00 26.55 1.01
CA GLN A 32 34.95 26.67 2.00
C GLN A 32 33.63 26.30 1.29
N PHE A 33 33.34 24.99 1.27
CA PHE A 33 31.96 24.58 1.14
C PHE A 33 31.19 25.37 2.20
N LEU A 34 30.29 26.24 1.74
CA LEU A 34 29.25 26.79 2.59
C LEU A 34 28.59 25.58 3.24
N GLN A 35 29.01 25.27 4.44
CA GLN A 35 28.30 24.37 5.32
C GLN A 35 26.98 25.07 5.55
N THR A 36 25.98 24.70 4.74
CA THR A 36 24.59 25.13 4.97
C THR A 36 24.31 24.70 6.39
N ALA A 37 24.22 25.66 7.27
CA ALA A 37 23.85 25.42 8.67
C ALA A 37 22.61 24.55 8.63
N ILE A 38 22.68 23.33 9.19
CA ILE A 38 21.49 22.52 9.40
C ILE A 38 20.57 23.41 10.23
N PRO A 39 19.36 23.73 9.76
CA PRO A 39 18.46 24.57 10.53
C PRO A 39 18.34 23.96 11.94
N ALA A 40 18.49 24.79 12.95
CA ALA A 40 18.31 24.31 14.32
C ALA A 40 16.97 23.59 14.42
N PRO A 41 16.90 22.44 15.10
CA PRO A 41 15.63 21.73 15.25
C PRO A 41 14.61 22.69 15.85
N VAL A 42 13.44 22.76 15.21
CA VAL A 42 12.35 23.61 15.70
C VAL A 42 12.01 23.17 17.11
N ASP A 43 11.97 24.11 18.04
CA ASP A 43 11.63 23.84 19.43
C ASP A 43 10.24 23.17 19.48
N SER A 44 10.18 21.98 20.05
CA SER A 44 8.95 21.23 20.19
C SER A 44 7.88 21.97 20.99
N VAL A 45 8.29 22.86 21.91
CA VAL A 45 7.38 23.73 22.68
C VAL A 45 6.61 24.68 21.76
N LEU A 46 7.27 25.20 20.70
CA LEU A 46 6.59 26.04 19.71
C LEU A 46 5.56 25.23 18.92
N LEU A 47 5.83 23.95 18.65
CA LEU A 47 4.90 23.09 17.90
C LEU A 47 3.66 22.75 18.70
N HIS A 48 3.72 22.70 20.03
CA HIS A 48 2.57 22.44 20.90
C HIS A 48 1.50 23.54 20.85
N SER A 49 1.86 24.76 20.44
CA SER A 49 0.90 25.86 20.25
C SER A 49 0.07 25.74 18.97
N PHE A 50 0.53 24.94 17.99
CA PHE A 50 -0.18 24.73 16.75
C PHE A 50 -1.18 23.58 16.91
N LYS A 51 -2.42 23.83 16.51
CA LYS A 51 -3.47 22.82 16.45
C LYS A 51 -3.94 22.69 15.01
N TRP A 52 -3.98 21.46 14.52
CA TRP A 52 -4.62 21.19 13.26
C TRP A 52 -6.11 21.49 13.36
N ARG A 53 -6.62 22.22 12.38
CA ARG A 53 -8.03 22.49 12.21
C ARG A 53 -8.46 22.01 10.84
N ASN A 54 -9.44 21.13 10.78
CA ASN A 54 -10.06 20.77 9.53
C ASN A 54 -10.78 22.01 8.94
N LEU A 55 -10.41 22.38 7.73
CA LEU A 55 -11.05 23.50 7.01
C LEU A 55 -12.06 23.00 5.96
N GLY A 56 -12.26 21.65 5.89
CA GLY A 56 -13.06 21.03 4.86
C GLY A 56 -12.44 21.13 3.44
N PRO A 57 -13.09 20.61 2.41
CA PRO A 57 -14.31 19.83 2.53
C PRO A 57 -14.13 18.53 3.31
N GLU A 58 -15.11 18.15 4.11
CA GLU A 58 -15.10 16.91 4.90
C GLU A 58 -15.36 15.71 3.99
N ARG A 59 -14.38 15.35 3.21
CA ARG A 59 -14.45 14.13 2.40
C ARG A 59 -13.10 13.42 2.39
N GLY A 60 -13.18 12.09 2.47
CA GLY A 60 -12.03 11.21 2.52
C GLY A 60 -11.53 10.74 1.15
N GLY A 61 -11.48 11.62 0.16
CA GLY A 61 -11.06 11.22 -1.19
C GLY A 61 -12.19 10.61 -2.02
N ARG A 62 -11.84 9.81 -3.05
CA ARG A 62 -12.82 9.10 -3.88
C ARG A 62 -13.36 7.89 -3.14
N SER A 63 -14.69 7.78 -3.00
CA SER A 63 -15.32 6.57 -2.46
C SER A 63 -15.27 5.46 -3.52
N ILE A 64 -14.59 4.37 -3.22
CA ILE A 64 -14.34 3.25 -4.12
C ILE A 64 -14.83 1.91 -3.58
N ALA A 65 -15.18 1.85 -2.30
CA ALA A 65 -15.73 0.68 -1.64
C ALA A 65 -16.92 1.05 -0.78
N VAL A 66 -17.93 0.18 -0.72
CA VAL A 66 -19.11 0.39 0.12
C VAL A 66 -19.63 -0.94 0.65
N SER A 67 -20.10 -0.95 1.88
CA SER A 67 -20.83 -2.07 2.48
C SER A 67 -21.89 -1.59 3.45
N GLY A 68 -23.10 -2.08 3.30
CA GLY A 68 -24.14 -1.98 4.33
C GLY A 68 -23.95 -3.07 5.39
N VAL A 69 -24.77 -2.99 6.45
CA VAL A 69 -24.79 -4.00 7.52
C VAL A 69 -26.17 -4.64 7.56
N ARG A 70 -26.22 -5.95 7.35
CA ARG A 70 -27.47 -6.71 7.34
C ARG A 70 -28.22 -6.55 8.67
N GLY A 71 -29.50 -6.22 8.61
CA GLY A 71 -30.33 -5.99 9.79
C GLY A 71 -30.11 -4.64 10.49
N GLN A 72 -29.19 -3.80 10.02
CA GLN A 72 -28.88 -2.49 10.58
C GLN A 72 -28.94 -1.41 9.48
N PRO A 73 -30.14 -0.98 9.04
CA PRO A 73 -30.31 -0.14 7.84
C PRO A 73 -29.71 1.26 7.95
N LYS A 74 -29.33 1.70 9.15
CA LYS A 74 -28.64 2.98 9.37
C LYS A 74 -27.13 2.86 9.46
N VAL A 75 -26.58 1.62 9.43
CA VAL A 75 -25.14 1.39 9.52
C VAL A 75 -24.57 1.04 8.17
N ALA A 76 -23.55 1.78 7.77
CA ALA A 76 -22.84 1.53 6.53
C ALA A 76 -21.38 1.95 6.66
N TYR A 77 -20.56 1.42 5.75
CA TYR A 77 -19.15 1.77 5.61
C TYR A 77 -18.88 2.22 4.18
N PHE A 78 -17.97 3.17 4.00
CA PHE A 78 -17.33 3.39 2.70
C PHE A 78 -15.83 3.50 2.84
N GLY A 79 -15.12 2.92 1.88
CA GLY A 79 -13.68 3.03 1.71
C GLY A 79 -13.34 4.11 0.70
N ALA A 80 -12.32 4.89 0.99
CA ALA A 80 -11.91 6.01 0.18
C ALA A 80 -10.42 5.91 -0.20
N THR A 81 -10.11 6.34 -1.43
CA THR A 81 -8.73 6.54 -1.85
C THR A 81 -8.14 7.74 -1.13
N GLY A 82 -7.13 7.49 -0.29
CA GLY A 82 -6.49 8.52 0.51
C GLY A 82 -7.27 8.99 1.74
N GLY A 83 -8.40 8.32 2.06
CA GLY A 83 -9.26 8.71 3.19
C GLY A 83 -9.60 7.58 4.17
N GLY A 84 -9.02 6.40 4.00
CA GLY A 84 -9.28 5.26 4.88
C GLY A 84 -10.71 4.73 4.79
N LEU A 85 -11.19 4.14 5.87
CA LEU A 85 -12.56 3.65 5.99
C LEU A 85 -13.39 4.57 6.89
N TRP A 86 -14.59 4.89 6.43
CA TRP A 86 -15.58 5.71 7.13
C TRP A 86 -16.79 4.87 7.49
N LYS A 87 -17.40 5.19 8.63
CA LYS A 87 -18.61 4.53 9.13
C LYS A 87 -19.67 5.54 9.48
N THR A 88 -20.93 5.23 9.12
CA THR A 88 -22.12 5.90 9.64
C THR A 88 -22.93 4.95 10.52
N THR A 89 -23.66 5.49 11.48
CA THR A 89 -24.63 4.76 12.32
C THR A 89 -26.01 5.43 12.36
N ASP A 90 -26.20 6.48 11.59
CA ASP A 90 -27.42 7.29 11.55
C ASP A 90 -28.07 7.39 10.15
N GLY A 91 -27.61 6.57 9.21
CA GLY A 91 -28.17 6.52 7.85
C GLY A 91 -27.45 7.45 6.88
N GLY A 92 -26.26 7.94 7.25
CA GLY A 92 -25.43 8.79 6.40
C GLY A 92 -25.47 10.27 6.76
N ASP A 93 -26.18 10.65 7.81
CA ASP A 93 -26.19 12.04 8.27
C ASP A 93 -24.82 12.46 8.80
N HIS A 94 -24.12 11.54 9.51
CA HIS A 94 -22.76 11.74 9.97
C HIS A 94 -21.89 10.53 9.62
N TRP A 95 -20.63 10.82 9.27
CA TRP A 95 -19.60 9.83 8.99
C TRP A 95 -18.36 10.08 9.85
N ALA A 96 -17.80 9.02 10.42
CA ALA A 96 -16.58 9.05 11.21
C ALA A 96 -15.51 8.13 10.62
N PRO A 97 -14.25 8.54 10.57
CA PRO A 97 -13.16 7.66 10.17
C PRO A 97 -12.94 6.58 11.23
N VAL A 98 -12.72 5.35 10.80
CA VAL A 98 -12.55 4.20 11.72
C VAL A 98 -11.22 3.46 11.52
N THR A 99 -10.33 3.96 10.68
CA THR A 99 -9.02 3.36 10.42
C THR A 99 -7.84 4.26 10.75
N ASP A 100 -8.07 5.51 11.17
CA ASP A 100 -7.02 6.49 11.43
C ASP A 100 -6.06 6.01 12.51
N GLY A 101 -4.76 6.03 12.18
CA GLY A 101 -3.70 5.58 13.07
C GLY A 101 -3.60 4.05 13.27
N GLN A 102 -4.44 3.25 12.58
CA GLN A 102 -4.49 1.79 12.77
C GLN A 102 -4.06 0.99 11.55
N ILE A 103 -4.12 1.59 10.35
CA ILE A 103 -3.67 0.97 9.10
C ILE A 103 -2.58 1.83 8.46
N LYS A 104 -1.71 1.23 7.65
CA LYS A 104 -0.59 1.94 7.04
C LYS A 104 -0.97 2.64 5.73
N SER A 105 -1.80 1.98 4.91
CA SER A 105 -2.29 2.59 3.66
C SER A 105 -3.51 3.46 3.93
N SER A 106 -3.53 4.65 3.37
CA SER A 106 -4.70 5.53 3.42
C SER A 106 -5.78 5.19 2.38
N SER A 107 -5.55 4.19 1.51
CA SER A 107 -6.48 3.78 0.47
C SER A 107 -7.19 2.48 0.84
N VAL A 108 -8.52 2.51 0.96
CA VAL A 108 -9.36 1.34 1.22
C VAL A 108 -10.20 1.05 -0.02
N GLY A 109 -9.75 0.04 -0.80
CA GLY A 109 -10.34 -0.35 -2.08
C GLY A 109 -11.45 -1.39 -1.99
N ALA A 110 -11.55 -2.09 -0.87
CA ALA A 110 -12.58 -3.08 -0.64
C ALA A 110 -13.04 -3.07 0.82
N VAL A 111 -14.32 -3.31 1.04
CA VAL A 111 -14.90 -3.52 2.38
C VAL A 111 -15.99 -4.57 2.32
N ALA A 112 -16.01 -5.47 3.28
CA ALA A 112 -17.06 -6.47 3.47
C ALA A 112 -17.40 -6.62 4.94
N VAL A 113 -18.69 -6.64 5.25
CA VAL A 113 -19.20 -6.93 6.58
C VAL A 113 -19.88 -8.31 6.53
N SER A 114 -19.61 -9.15 7.53
CA SER A 114 -20.30 -10.44 7.62
C SER A 114 -21.80 -10.26 7.83
N GLU A 115 -22.59 -11.07 7.13
CA GLU A 115 -24.05 -11.06 7.28
C GLU A 115 -24.53 -11.72 8.56
N THR A 116 -23.74 -12.64 9.11
CA THR A 116 -24.04 -13.41 10.32
C THR A 116 -23.48 -12.78 11.59
N ASP A 117 -22.39 -11.99 11.47
CA ASP A 117 -21.80 -11.26 12.59
C ASP A 117 -21.36 -9.86 12.16
N PRO A 118 -22.15 -8.81 12.47
CA PRO A 118 -21.83 -7.44 12.08
C PRO A 118 -20.55 -6.85 12.73
N ASN A 119 -19.95 -7.55 13.70
CA ASN A 119 -18.67 -7.17 14.26
C ASN A 119 -17.51 -7.57 13.35
N GLU A 120 -17.70 -8.59 12.52
CA GLU A 120 -16.69 -9.06 11.58
C GLU A 120 -16.68 -8.21 10.32
N VAL A 121 -15.62 -7.41 10.18
CA VAL A 121 -15.41 -6.51 9.03
C VAL A 121 -14.04 -6.76 8.44
N PHE A 122 -13.99 -6.90 7.13
CA PHE A 122 -12.74 -7.04 6.37
C PHE A 122 -12.57 -5.86 5.43
N ILE A 123 -11.34 -5.36 5.32
CA ILE A 123 -10.97 -4.35 4.32
C ILE A 123 -9.74 -4.79 3.55
N GLY A 124 -9.78 -4.53 2.25
CA GLY A 124 -8.64 -4.62 1.35
C GLY A 124 -8.13 -3.22 1.02
N THR A 125 -6.82 -3.02 1.10
CA THR A 125 -6.19 -1.74 0.82
C THR A 125 -5.72 -1.63 -0.63
N GLY A 126 -5.45 -0.41 -1.09
CA GLY A 126 -5.08 -0.07 -2.47
C GLY A 126 -6.25 0.44 -3.30
N GLU A 127 -5.98 0.80 -4.54
CA GLU A 127 -6.97 1.33 -5.50
C GLU A 127 -6.96 0.46 -6.76
N CYS A 128 -8.11 -0.08 -7.15
CA CYS A 128 -8.21 -0.91 -8.36
C CYS A 128 -8.69 -0.15 -9.59
N GLU A 129 -9.16 1.07 -9.45
CA GLU A 129 -9.51 1.98 -10.53
C GLU A 129 -8.24 2.63 -11.08
N ILE A 130 -7.52 1.89 -11.93
CA ILE A 130 -6.19 2.26 -12.44
C ILE A 130 -6.24 3.57 -13.22
N ARG A 131 -5.43 4.52 -12.80
CA ARG A 131 -5.27 5.84 -13.40
C ARG A 131 -3.83 6.37 -13.18
N GLY A 132 -3.59 7.68 -13.42
CA GLY A 132 -2.28 8.30 -13.26
C GLY A 132 -1.75 8.39 -11.83
N ASP A 133 -2.63 8.34 -10.85
CA ASP A 133 -2.37 8.63 -9.44
C ASP A 133 -2.93 7.56 -8.50
N VAL A 134 -2.76 6.29 -8.86
CA VAL A 134 -3.19 5.15 -8.01
C VAL A 134 -2.43 5.13 -6.68
N MET A 135 -3.14 4.85 -5.61
CA MET A 135 -2.56 4.72 -4.28
C MET A 135 -2.41 3.24 -3.91
N PRO A 136 -1.16 2.78 -3.66
CA PRO A 136 -0.93 1.39 -3.30
C PRO A 136 -1.46 1.07 -1.90
N GLY A 137 -1.87 -0.18 -1.75
CA GLY A 137 -2.24 -0.79 -0.47
C GLY A 137 -1.04 -1.39 0.23
N ASP A 138 -1.32 -2.04 1.33
CA ASP A 138 -0.38 -2.81 2.15
C ASP A 138 -1.02 -4.11 2.68
N GLY A 139 -2.07 -4.56 2.01
CA GLY A 139 -2.71 -5.83 2.31
C GLY A 139 -4.11 -5.74 2.88
N MET A 140 -4.48 -6.75 3.66
CA MET A 140 -5.81 -6.93 4.21
C MET A 140 -5.81 -6.72 5.73
N TYR A 141 -6.89 -6.12 6.21
CA TYR A 141 -7.15 -5.94 7.63
C TYR A 141 -8.51 -6.52 8.01
N ARG A 142 -8.60 -7.01 9.24
CA ARG A 142 -9.81 -7.54 9.87
C ARG A 142 -10.12 -6.77 11.15
N SER A 143 -11.38 -6.50 11.37
CA SER A 143 -11.93 -6.07 12.66
C SER A 143 -12.92 -7.10 13.16
N THR A 144 -12.90 -7.41 14.44
CA THR A 144 -13.85 -8.28 15.16
C THR A 144 -14.76 -7.49 16.11
N ASN A 145 -14.78 -6.16 15.96
CA ASN A 145 -15.54 -5.26 16.83
C ASN A 145 -16.15 -4.07 16.06
N ALA A 146 -16.66 -4.37 14.85
CA ALA A 146 -17.35 -3.43 13.99
C ALA A 146 -16.52 -2.18 13.62
N GLY A 147 -15.22 -2.36 13.39
CA GLY A 147 -14.31 -1.32 12.95
C GLY A 147 -13.68 -0.48 14.05
N LYS A 148 -13.82 -0.87 15.32
CA LYS A 148 -13.17 -0.14 16.43
C LYS A 148 -11.67 -0.38 16.48
N THR A 149 -11.21 -1.59 16.19
CA THR A 149 -9.80 -1.95 16.08
C THR A 149 -9.55 -2.85 14.87
N TRP A 150 -8.34 -2.79 14.33
CA TRP A 150 -7.94 -3.47 13.10
C TRP A 150 -6.68 -4.30 13.32
N THR A 151 -6.69 -5.51 12.78
CA THR A 151 -5.54 -6.41 12.75
C THR A 151 -5.18 -6.68 11.30
N HIS A 152 -3.90 -6.56 10.96
CA HIS A 152 -3.39 -6.93 9.64
C HIS A 152 -3.44 -8.47 9.47
N VAL A 153 -3.98 -8.94 8.36
CA VAL A 153 -4.23 -10.38 8.11
C VAL A 153 -3.68 -10.87 6.77
N GLY A 154 -2.57 -10.28 6.34
CA GLY A 154 -1.78 -10.74 5.21
C GLY A 154 -1.76 -9.82 4.00
N PHE A 155 -0.97 -10.23 3.00
CA PHE A 155 -0.80 -9.57 1.71
C PHE A 155 -0.05 -8.24 1.76
N GLU A 156 0.96 -8.12 2.63
CA GLU A 156 1.75 -6.90 2.87
C GLU A 156 2.43 -6.32 1.62
N ASN A 157 2.67 -7.17 0.62
CA ASN A 157 3.42 -6.79 -0.58
C ASN A 157 2.54 -6.55 -1.81
N THR A 158 1.22 -6.60 -1.66
CA THR A 158 0.28 -6.36 -2.78
C THR A 158 -0.12 -4.89 -2.85
N ASP A 159 -0.20 -4.36 -4.08
CA ASP A 159 -0.58 -2.95 -4.27
C ASP A 159 -2.10 -2.76 -4.22
N ALA A 160 -2.91 -3.78 -4.56
CA ALA A 160 -4.35 -3.62 -4.55
C ALA A 160 -5.12 -4.92 -4.30
N ILE A 161 -6.10 -4.82 -3.39
CA ILE A 161 -7.18 -5.78 -3.16
C ILE A 161 -8.48 -5.13 -3.62
N CYS A 162 -9.02 -5.64 -4.72
CA CYS A 162 -10.15 -5.01 -5.41
C CYS A 162 -11.50 -5.33 -4.79
N LYS A 163 -11.62 -6.52 -4.23
CA LYS A 163 -12.88 -6.98 -3.67
C LYS A 163 -12.64 -7.97 -2.54
N VAL A 164 -13.48 -7.88 -1.53
CA VAL A 164 -13.56 -8.86 -0.45
C VAL A 164 -15.01 -9.31 -0.32
N ARG A 165 -15.21 -10.60 -0.11
CA ARG A 165 -16.52 -11.19 0.18
C ARG A 165 -16.40 -12.15 1.34
N VAL A 166 -17.33 -12.05 2.27
CA VAL A 166 -17.49 -13.00 3.38
C VAL A 166 -18.66 -13.92 3.02
N ASP A 167 -18.50 -15.21 3.26
CA ASP A 167 -19.56 -16.19 3.05
C ASP A 167 -20.81 -15.78 3.87
N PRO A 168 -22.00 -15.73 3.25
CA PRO A 168 -23.22 -15.26 3.92
C PRO A 168 -23.68 -16.14 5.10
N THR A 169 -23.11 -17.36 5.23
CA THR A 169 -23.47 -18.32 6.27
C THR A 169 -22.35 -18.61 7.27
N ASN A 170 -21.11 -18.30 6.90
CA ASN A 170 -19.94 -18.57 7.75
C ASN A 170 -18.89 -17.45 7.67
N PRO A 171 -18.73 -16.62 8.72
CA PRO A 171 -17.80 -15.48 8.72
C PRO A 171 -16.32 -15.87 8.67
N GLN A 172 -16.00 -17.16 8.86
CA GLN A 172 -14.63 -17.65 8.73
C GLN A 172 -14.21 -17.89 7.28
N ILE A 173 -15.18 -17.98 6.35
CA ILE A 173 -14.90 -18.14 4.93
C ILE A 173 -14.91 -16.77 4.25
N VAL A 174 -13.74 -16.39 3.73
CA VAL A 174 -13.51 -15.09 3.10
C VAL A 174 -12.84 -15.28 1.75
N PHE A 175 -13.28 -14.54 0.76
CA PHE A 175 -12.66 -14.47 -0.56
C PHE A 175 -12.11 -13.07 -0.81
N ALA A 176 -10.94 -13.00 -1.46
CA ALA A 176 -10.28 -11.77 -1.84
C ALA A 176 -9.89 -11.80 -3.31
N ALA A 177 -10.29 -10.79 -4.07
CA ALA A 177 -9.85 -10.55 -5.44
C ALA A 177 -8.61 -9.66 -5.41
N MET A 178 -7.48 -10.21 -5.85
CA MET A 178 -6.18 -9.57 -5.81
C MET A 178 -5.77 -9.10 -7.20
N PHE A 179 -5.64 -7.79 -7.38
CA PHE A 179 -5.03 -7.26 -8.60
C PHE A 179 -3.50 -7.49 -8.57
N GLY A 180 -2.89 -7.45 -7.39
CA GLY A 180 -1.45 -7.56 -7.20
C GLY A 180 -0.74 -6.22 -7.42
N LYS A 181 0.47 -6.25 -7.99
CA LYS A 181 1.26 -5.03 -8.24
C LYS A 181 0.82 -4.32 -9.51
N TYR A 182 0.88 -2.97 -9.50
CA TYR A 182 0.46 -2.18 -10.65
C TYR A 182 1.44 -2.25 -11.83
N ALA A 183 2.73 -2.05 -11.56
CA ALA A 183 3.72 -1.77 -12.60
C ALA A 183 4.44 -3.01 -13.15
N VAL A 184 4.36 -4.14 -12.46
CA VAL A 184 5.13 -5.34 -12.76
C VAL A 184 4.28 -6.60 -12.65
N PRO A 185 4.66 -7.69 -13.32
CA PRO A 185 4.10 -9.01 -13.07
C PRO A 185 4.21 -9.37 -11.58
N SER A 186 3.18 -9.98 -11.03
CA SER A 186 3.12 -10.31 -9.60
C SER A 186 2.46 -11.67 -9.39
N SER A 187 3.15 -12.52 -8.65
CA SER A 187 2.59 -13.82 -8.24
C SER A 187 1.42 -13.68 -7.27
N ASP A 188 1.18 -12.49 -6.71
CA ASP A 188 0.04 -12.23 -5.80
C ASP A 188 -1.31 -12.14 -6.52
N ARG A 189 -1.31 -11.99 -7.84
CA ARG A 189 -2.54 -11.87 -8.63
C ARG A 189 -3.42 -13.10 -8.51
N GLY A 190 -4.73 -12.90 -8.52
CA GLY A 190 -5.71 -13.99 -8.50
C GLY A 190 -6.76 -13.87 -7.41
N VAL A 191 -7.51 -14.94 -7.19
CA VAL A 191 -8.49 -15.03 -6.09
C VAL A 191 -7.95 -15.89 -4.98
N TYR A 192 -8.10 -15.41 -3.77
CA TYR A 192 -7.70 -16.12 -2.55
C TYR A 192 -8.92 -16.44 -1.70
N ARG A 193 -8.82 -17.54 -0.97
CA ARG A 193 -9.81 -17.98 0.00
C ARG A 193 -9.16 -18.23 1.35
N SER A 194 -9.80 -17.75 2.39
CA SER A 194 -9.55 -18.15 3.78
C SER A 194 -10.72 -19.00 4.29
N THR A 195 -10.45 -19.88 5.25
CA THR A 195 -11.46 -20.68 5.97
C THR A 195 -11.36 -20.51 7.49
N ASP A 196 -10.53 -19.56 7.93
CA ASP A 196 -10.21 -19.30 9.34
C ASP A 196 -10.24 -17.79 9.67
N GLY A 197 -11.06 -17.04 8.95
CA GLY A 197 -11.25 -15.62 9.19
C GLY A 197 -10.05 -14.75 8.79
N GLY A 198 -9.29 -15.18 7.78
CA GLY A 198 -8.17 -14.41 7.23
C GLY A 198 -6.81 -14.70 7.88
N VAL A 199 -6.71 -15.72 8.76
CA VAL A 199 -5.42 -16.12 9.36
C VAL A 199 -4.54 -16.78 8.32
N ASN A 200 -5.11 -17.69 7.52
CA ASN A 200 -4.42 -18.33 6.41
C ASN A 200 -5.18 -18.14 5.10
N TRP A 201 -4.42 -18.01 4.00
CA TRP A 201 -4.96 -17.77 2.68
C TRP A 201 -4.45 -18.80 1.67
N THR A 202 -5.37 -19.34 0.89
CA THR A 202 -5.08 -20.27 -0.22
C THR A 202 -5.49 -19.60 -1.52
N LYS A 203 -4.59 -19.57 -2.51
CA LYS A 203 -4.90 -19.09 -3.85
C LYS A 203 -5.78 -20.12 -4.57
N VAL A 204 -7.01 -19.77 -4.91
CA VAL A 204 -8.00 -20.66 -5.52
C VAL A 204 -8.22 -20.41 -7.01
N LEU A 205 -7.84 -19.24 -7.51
CA LEU A 205 -7.87 -18.94 -8.95
C LEU A 205 -6.63 -18.12 -9.30
N PHE A 206 -5.88 -18.60 -10.28
CA PHE A 206 -4.72 -17.94 -10.84
C PHE A 206 -4.65 -18.18 -12.34
N ARG A 207 -4.42 -17.14 -13.13
CA ARG A 207 -4.22 -17.30 -14.56
C ARG A 207 -2.74 -17.15 -14.97
N ASN A 208 -2.13 -16.06 -14.61
CA ASN A 208 -0.70 -15.77 -14.79
C ASN A 208 -0.34 -14.49 -14.00
N ASP A 209 0.94 -14.16 -13.94
CA ASP A 209 1.45 -13.02 -13.18
C ASP A 209 1.04 -11.64 -13.72
N SER A 210 0.44 -11.62 -14.93
CA SER A 210 -0.02 -10.36 -15.57
C SER A 210 -1.52 -10.13 -15.44
N THR A 211 -2.29 -11.14 -14.99
CA THR A 211 -3.76 -11.10 -14.92
C THR A 211 -4.21 -11.17 -13.48
N GLY A 212 -4.72 -10.06 -12.95
CA GLY A 212 -5.26 -9.96 -11.58
C GLY A 212 -6.76 -10.19 -11.53
N ALA A 213 -7.28 -10.52 -10.34
CA ALA A 213 -8.70 -10.53 -10.08
C ALA A 213 -9.15 -9.13 -9.66
N ILE A 214 -10.25 -8.63 -10.27
CA ILE A 214 -10.81 -7.31 -9.98
C ILE A 214 -12.16 -7.38 -9.30
N ASP A 215 -12.83 -8.51 -9.37
CA ASP A 215 -14.08 -8.74 -8.69
C ASP A 215 -14.23 -10.21 -8.29
N VAL A 216 -14.97 -10.44 -7.20
CA VAL A 216 -15.38 -11.77 -6.74
C VAL A 216 -16.75 -11.64 -6.09
N GLU A 217 -17.66 -12.55 -6.46
CA GLU A 217 -19.02 -12.62 -5.91
C GLU A 217 -19.37 -14.06 -5.50
N ILE A 218 -20.11 -14.18 -4.41
CA ILE A 218 -20.61 -15.46 -3.89
C ILE A 218 -22.11 -15.53 -4.24
N ASP A 219 -22.55 -16.64 -4.80
CA ASP A 219 -23.98 -16.88 -4.98
C ASP A 219 -24.65 -17.07 -3.62
N HIS A 220 -25.52 -16.13 -3.23
CA HIS A 220 -26.22 -16.17 -1.95
C HIS A 220 -27.16 -17.38 -1.77
N ARG A 221 -27.61 -18.00 -2.87
CA ARG A 221 -28.46 -19.19 -2.84
C ARG A 221 -27.66 -20.47 -2.78
N ASN A 222 -26.43 -20.43 -3.30
CA ASN A 222 -25.50 -21.54 -3.27
C ASN A 222 -24.06 -21.03 -3.04
N PRO A 223 -23.61 -20.86 -1.81
CA PRO A 223 -22.28 -20.32 -1.48
C PRO A 223 -21.09 -21.18 -1.97
N GLN A 224 -21.36 -22.34 -2.58
CA GLN A 224 -20.35 -23.11 -3.28
C GLN A 224 -20.03 -22.60 -4.69
N VAL A 225 -20.89 -21.70 -5.21
CA VAL A 225 -20.70 -21.07 -6.53
C VAL A 225 -20.12 -19.70 -6.35
N ILE A 226 -18.92 -19.52 -6.92
CA ILE A 226 -18.16 -18.27 -6.86
C ILE A 226 -17.93 -17.76 -8.27
N TYR A 227 -18.19 -16.51 -8.51
CA TYR A 227 -17.89 -15.82 -9.76
C TYR A 227 -16.69 -14.90 -9.54
N ALA A 228 -15.78 -14.85 -10.50
CA ALA A 228 -14.64 -13.94 -10.45
C ALA A 228 -14.39 -13.29 -11.81
N SER A 229 -14.03 -12.02 -11.79
CA SER A 229 -13.64 -11.24 -12.95
C SER A 229 -12.13 -11.03 -12.94
N MET A 230 -11.47 -11.36 -14.07
CA MET A 230 -10.02 -11.28 -14.21
C MET A 230 -9.64 -10.23 -15.26
N TRP A 231 -8.62 -9.45 -14.97
CA TRP A 231 -8.15 -8.38 -15.84
C TRP A 231 -6.61 -8.40 -16.01
N GLN A 232 -6.16 -8.36 -17.25
CA GLN A 232 -4.74 -8.20 -17.55
C GLN A 232 -4.45 -6.72 -17.78
N ALA A 233 -3.78 -6.10 -16.80
CA ALA A 233 -3.41 -4.70 -16.87
C ALA A 233 -2.13 -4.41 -16.08
N PHE A 234 -1.44 -3.35 -16.54
CA PHE A 234 -0.30 -2.73 -15.87
C PHE A 234 -0.47 -1.21 -15.88
N ARG A 235 0.15 -0.55 -14.90
CA ARG A 235 0.18 0.89 -14.78
C ARG A 235 1.61 1.39 -14.56
#